data_791ff1a0f7c7bfb24b7b51c2d837d02c
#
_entry.id   791ff1a0f7c7bfb24b7b51c2d837d02c
#
_cell.length_a   1.000
_cell.length_b   1.000
_cell.length_c   1.000
_cell.angle_alpha   90.00
_cell.angle_beta   90.00
_cell.angle_gamma   90.00
#
_symmetry.space_group_name_H-M   'P 1'
#
loop_
_entity.id
_entity.type
_entity.pdbx_description
1 polymer ?
#
loop_
_entity_poly.entity_id
_entity_poly.type
_entity_poly.pdbx_seq_one_letter_code
_entity_poly.pdbx_strand_id
1 'polypeptide(L)'
;MRAVFLTFFLLMGCGLGETAAVAQDPVAARPLSREAQAFIAPVLDAIEGERARQAALPPPTNDRERLERLGRLDQAPRQVLGQIDLSSLPAAEREAAGSAMWGAIWVMDTANMAALLEMVPPEGWFLKSVYGEEAARAAFLIVQHSGLEHWRRFVPLLEPLVATGEVDGGQYALMYDRLQTSQGLPQRYGSQMTCRDSRWVLFELEDQDRVDEWRTEMGLGPLADYVARFADQPPCD
;
A
#
# COMPACT_ATOMS: atom_id res chain seq x y z
N MET A 1 -14.73 15.11 -8.17
CA MET A 1 -13.98 14.69 -6.97
C MET A 1 -13.99 13.16 -6.96
N ARG A 2 -12.89 12.54 -7.36
CA ARG A 2 -12.79 11.07 -7.37
C ARG A 2 -12.20 10.66 -6.03
N ALA A 3 -12.92 9.83 -5.28
CA ALA A 3 -12.46 9.27 -4.00
C ALA A 3 -11.21 8.41 -4.26
N VAL A 4 -10.10 8.78 -3.64
CA VAL A 4 -8.91 7.94 -3.56
C VAL A 4 -9.18 6.91 -2.46
N PHE A 5 -9.49 5.68 -2.85
CA PHE A 5 -9.59 4.57 -1.91
C PHE A 5 -8.20 4.25 -1.36
N LEU A 6 -8.02 4.52 -0.07
CA LEU A 6 -6.84 4.14 0.69
C LEU A 6 -6.96 2.67 1.06
N THR A 7 -6.14 1.82 0.44
CA THR A 7 -6.08 0.39 0.77
C THR A 7 -5.32 0.20 2.08
N PHE A 8 -6.00 -0.30 3.10
CA PHE A 8 -5.42 -0.62 4.41
C PHE A 8 -4.63 -1.94 4.35
N PHE A 9 -3.40 -1.90 4.82
CA PHE A 9 -2.62 -3.09 5.15
C PHE A 9 -2.76 -3.38 6.65
N LEU A 10 -3.31 -4.54 6.97
CA LEU A 10 -3.30 -5.08 8.33
C LEU A 10 -1.89 -5.59 8.66
N LEU A 11 -1.24 -4.99 9.65
CA LEU A 11 -0.02 -5.54 10.26
C LEU A 11 -0.44 -6.51 11.37
N MET A 12 -0.29 -7.81 11.14
CA MET A 12 -0.32 -8.81 12.23
C MET A 12 0.91 -8.62 13.11
N GLY A 13 0.70 -8.19 14.36
CA GLY A 13 1.73 -8.12 15.39
C GLY A 13 2.16 -9.52 15.83
N CYS A 14 3.43 -9.87 15.60
CA CYS A 14 4.06 -11.05 16.20
C CYS A 14 4.43 -10.76 17.65
N GLY A 15 3.68 -11.34 18.59
CA GLY A 15 4.09 -11.47 20.00
C GLY A 15 5.23 -12.48 20.12
N LEU A 16 6.37 -12.06 20.68
CA LEU A 16 7.49 -12.95 21.02
C LEU A 16 7.14 -13.78 22.24
N GLY A 17 6.71 -15.01 22.02
CA GLY A 17 6.69 -16.07 23.01
C GLY A 17 7.55 -17.22 22.49
N GLU A 18 8.74 -17.44 23.11
CA GLU A 18 9.54 -18.64 22.85
C GLU A 18 8.77 -19.87 23.33
N THR A 19 8.18 -20.60 22.39
CA THR A 19 7.79 -21.99 22.61
C THR A 19 8.40 -22.84 21.51
N ALA A 20 8.97 -23.99 21.91
CA ALA A 20 9.66 -24.95 21.07
C ALA A 20 8.90 -25.21 19.76
N ALA A 21 9.58 -25.00 18.64
CA ALA A 21 9.08 -25.30 17.32
C ALA A 21 8.84 -26.81 17.17
N VAL A 22 7.59 -27.22 17.30
CA VAL A 22 7.12 -28.45 16.67
C VAL A 22 7.06 -28.12 15.18
N ALA A 23 7.91 -28.77 14.39
CA ALA A 23 7.84 -28.70 12.93
C ALA A 23 6.46 -29.23 12.53
N GLN A 24 5.53 -28.34 12.27
CA GLN A 24 4.30 -28.68 11.57
C GLN A 24 4.69 -28.86 10.12
N ASP A 25 4.49 -30.06 9.58
CA ASP A 25 4.52 -30.30 8.15
C ASP A 25 3.69 -29.21 7.47
N PRO A 26 4.16 -28.62 6.35
CA PRO A 26 3.36 -27.62 5.64
C PRO A 26 2.06 -28.33 5.23
N VAL A 27 0.99 -27.99 5.93
CA VAL A 27 -0.37 -28.41 5.53
C VAL A 27 -0.54 -27.90 4.12
N ALA A 28 -0.53 -28.81 3.15
CA ALA A 28 -0.72 -28.48 1.76
C ALA A 28 -1.98 -27.59 1.67
N ALA A 29 -1.83 -26.35 1.25
CA ALA A 29 -2.89 -25.38 1.22
C ALA A 29 -4.10 -26.00 0.49
N ARG A 30 -5.21 -26.13 1.18
CA ARG A 30 -6.43 -26.71 0.60
C ARG A 30 -6.81 -25.87 -0.62
N PRO A 31 -7.08 -26.49 -1.79
CA PRO A 31 -7.48 -25.73 -2.96
C PRO A 31 -8.77 -24.96 -2.65
N LEU A 32 -8.81 -23.70 -3.08
CA LEU A 32 -9.99 -22.85 -2.94
C LEU A 32 -11.19 -23.48 -3.61
N SER A 33 -12.37 -23.37 -3.00
CA SER A 33 -13.63 -23.72 -3.66
C SER A 33 -13.82 -22.88 -4.94
N ARG A 34 -14.68 -23.35 -5.85
CA ARG A 34 -15.03 -22.59 -7.06
C ARG A 34 -15.63 -21.22 -6.72
N GLU A 35 -16.40 -21.16 -5.65
CA GLU A 35 -17.01 -19.92 -5.17
C GLU A 35 -15.94 -18.94 -4.68
N ALA A 36 -15.02 -19.37 -3.81
CA ALA A 36 -13.92 -18.57 -3.32
C ALA A 36 -13.02 -18.08 -4.48
N GLN A 37 -12.74 -18.94 -5.47
CA GLN A 37 -12.02 -18.56 -6.70
C GLN A 37 -12.75 -17.45 -7.47
N ALA A 38 -14.08 -17.55 -7.62
CA ALA A 38 -14.87 -16.55 -8.33
C ALA A 38 -14.83 -15.17 -7.66
N PHE A 39 -14.79 -15.10 -6.32
CA PHE A 39 -14.70 -13.84 -5.61
C PHE A 39 -13.38 -13.10 -5.84
N ILE A 40 -12.26 -13.82 -5.92
CA ILE A 40 -10.94 -13.20 -6.12
C ILE A 40 -10.54 -13.05 -7.58
N ALA A 41 -11.26 -13.71 -8.50
CA ALA A 41 -10.98 -13.67 -9.94
C ALA A 41 -10.81 -12.24 -10.49
N PRO A 42 -11.66 -11.25 -10.16
CA PRO A 42 -11.48 -9.89 -10.69
C PRO A 42 -10.11 -9.28 -10.40
N VAL A 43 -9.51 -9.58 -9.24
CA VAL A 43 -8.19 -9.08 -8.87
C VAL A 43 -7.10 -9.79 -9.67
N LEU A 44 -7.20 -11.11 -9.79
CA LEU A 44 -6.24 -11.91 -10.57
C LEU A 44 -6.31 -11.56 -12.05
N ASP A 45 -7.51 -11.44 -12.60
CA ASP A 45 -7.75 -11.07 -13.99
C ASP A 45 -7.27 -9.65 -14.31
N ALA A 46 -7.36 -8.72 -13.35
CA ALA A 46 -6.83 -7.37 -13.51
C ALA A 46 -5.29 -7.38 -13.64
N ILE A 47 -4.58 -8.18 -12.84
CA ILE A 47 -3.13 -8.34 -12.93
C ILE A 47 -2.74 -8.93 -14.28
N GLU A 48 -3.34 -10.08 -14.63
CA GLU A 48 -3.01 -10.78 -15.88
C GLU A 48 -3.42 -9.99 -17.13
N GLY A 49 -4.57 -9.33 -17.08
CA GLY A 49 -5.03 -8.46 -18.16
C GLY A 49 -4.10 -7.29 -18.41
N GLU A 50 -3.56 -6.66 -17.36
CA GLU A 50 -2.56 -5.60 -17.54
C GLU A 50 -1.23 -6.13 -18.05
N ARG A 51 -0.77 -7.28 -17.55
CA ARG A 51 0.42 -7.96 -18.07
C ARG A 51 0.28 -8.28 -19.56
N ALA A 52 -0.85 -8.84 -19.97
CA ALA A 52 -1.12 -9.16 -21.36
C ALA A 52 -1.16 -7.91 -22.25
N ARG A 53 -1.78 -6.81 -21.78
CA ARG A 53 -1.76 -5.53 -22.48
C ARG A 53 -0.34 -5.03 -22.70
N GLN A 54 0.49 -5.05 -21.66
CA GLN A 54 1.87 -4.58 -21.74
C GLN A 54 2.74 -5.46 -22.64
N ALA A 55 2.52 -6.77 -22.63
CA ALA A 55 3.24 -7.72 -23.50
C ALA A 55 2.91 -7.49 -24.99
N ALA A 56 1.76 -6.95 -25.32
CA ALA A 56 1.37 -6.60 -26.69
C ALA A 56 1.96 -5.26 -27.17
N LEU A 57 2.54 -4.45 -26.27
CA LEU A 57 3.19 -3.18 -26.62
C LEU A 57 4.66 -3.39 -27.03
N PRO A 58 5.22 -2.49 -27.85
CA PRO A 58 6.66 -2.43 -28.04
C PRO A 58 7.41 -2.29 -26.70
N PRO A 59 8.67 -2.71 -26.60
CA PRO A 59 9.48 -2.43 -25.42
C PRO A 59 9.45 -0.94 -25.05
N PRO A 60 9.47 -0.58 -23.75
CA PRO A 60 9.51 0.82 -23.32
C PRO A 60 10.80 1.48 -23.82
N THR A 61 10.70 2.73 -24.25
CA THR A 61 11.80 3.47 -24.90
C THR A 61 12.70 4.21 -23.90
N ASN A 62 12.23 4.41 -22.67
CA ASN A 62 12.93 5.14 -21.61
C ASN A 62 12.36 4.78 -20.23
N ASP A 63 13.04 5.22 -19.16
CA ASP A 63 12.64 4.93 -17.78
C ASP A 63 11.32 5.60 -17.39
N ARG A 64 10.97 6.75 -17.95
CA ARG A 64 9.65 7.37 -17.73
C ARG A 64 8.54 6.41 -18.18
N GLU A 65 8.62 5.88 -19.38
CA GLU A 65 7.63 4.93 -19.91
C GLU A 65 7.61 3.62 -19.11
N ARG A 66 8.79 3.14 -18.66
CA ARG A 66 8.89 1.96 -17.78
C ARG A 66 8.14 2.19 -16.47
N LEU A 67 8.36 3.34 -15.80
CA LEU A 67 7.68 3.70 -14.55
C LEU A 67 6.17 3.80 -14.73
N GLU A 68 5.70 4.45 -15.79
CA GLU A 68 4.27 4.58 -16.09
C GLU A 68 3.62 3.20 -16.29
N ARG A 69 4.31 2.26 -16.96
CA ARG A 69 3.84 0.88 -17.13
C ARG A 69 3.79 0.11 -15.79
N LEU A 70 4.84 0.22 -14.98
CA LEU A 70 4.84 -0.36 -13.64
C LEU A 70 3.73 0.20 -12.76
N GLY A 71 3.47 1.52 -12.82
CA GLY A 71 2.37 2.17 -12.11
C GLY A 71 0.99 1.66 -12.54
N ARG A 72 0.78 1.42 -13.84
CA ARG A 72 -0.47 0.81 -14.32
C ARG A 72 -0.66 -0.62 -13.80
N LEU A 73 0.41 -1.42 -13.79
CA LEU A 73 0.37 -2.78 -13.25
C LEU A 73 0.12 -2.77 -11.73
N ASP A 74 0.79 -1.90 -11.00
CA ASP A 74 0.58 -1.71 -9.56
C ASP A 74 -0.88 -1.37 -9.23
N GLN A 75 -1.50 -0.50 -10.01
CA GLN A 75 -2.87 -0.01 -9.74
C GLN A 75 -3.97 -0.93 -10.28
N ALA A 76 -3.69 -1.81 -11.23
CA ALA A 76 -4.70 -2.65 -11.87
C ALA A 76 -5.53 -3.48 -10.85
N PRO A 77 -4.93 -4.28 -9.95
CA PRO A 77 -5.71 -5.01 -8.94
C PRO A 77 -6.38 -4.07 -7.92
N ARG A 78 -5.76 -2.93 -7.59
CA ARG A 78 -6.25 -2.00 -6.56
C ARG A 78 -7.53 -1.27 -6.98
N GLN A 79 -7.73 -1.08 -8.28
CA GLN A 79 -8.97 -0.47 -8.81
C GLN A 79 -10.20 -1.35 -8.61
N VAL A 80 -10.03 -2.65 -8.46
CA VAL A 80 -11.13 -3.61 -8.29
C VAL A 80 -11.29 -4.11 -6.86
N LEU A 81 -10.31 -3.87 -5.97
CA LEU A 81 -10.36 -4.33 -4.58
C LEU A 81 -11.62 -3.87 -3.83
N GLY A 82 -12.08 -2.65 -4.06
CA GLY A 82 -13.30 -2.12 -3.44
C GLY A 82 -14.59 -2.83 -3.84
N GLN A 83 -14.55 -3.74 -4.83
CA GLN A 83 -15.68 -4.53 -5.28
C GLN A 83 -15.67 -5.96 -4.71
N ILE A 84 -14.58 -6.33 -4.00
CA ILE A 84 -14.41 -7.66 -3.44
C ILE A 84 -15.04 -7.69 -2.05
N ASP A 85 -16.08 -8.50 -1.92
CA ASP A 85 -16.74 -8.78 -0.64
C ASP A 85 -16.66 -10.29 -0.34
N LEU A 86 -15.77 -10.66 0.55
CA LEU A 86 -15.59 -12.04 0.98
C LEU A 86 -16.49 -12.42 2.17
N SER A 87 -17.32 -11.52 2.67
CA SER A 87 -18.12 -11.74 3.89
C SER A 87 -19.12 -12.89 3.78
N SER A 88 -19.59 -13.19 2.57
CA SER A 88 -20.51 -14.31 2.30
C SER A 88 -19.84 -15.68 2.36
N LEU A 89 -18.50 -15.74 2.29
CA LEU A 89 -17.76 -17.00 2.40
C LEU A 89 -17.69 -17.49 3.84
N PRO A 90 -17.67 -18.82 4.06
CA PRO A 90 -17.30 -19.38 5.38
C PRO A 90 -15.93 -18.87 5.84
N ALA A 91 -15.73 -18.68 7.15
CA ALA A 91 -14.53 -18.05 7.70
C ALA A 91 -13.21 -18.66 7.18
N ALA A 92 -13.10 -20.00 7.16
CA ALA A 92 -11.90 -20.68 6.67
C ALA A 92 -11.65 -20.47 5.18
N GLU A 93 -12.69 -20.34 4.36
CA GLU A 93 -12.58 -20.05 2.92
C GLU A 93 -12.27 -18.57 2.68
N ARG A 94 -12.82 -17.67 3.49
CA ARG A 94 -12.53 -16.24 3.47
C ARG A 94 -11.05 -15.95 3.71
N GLU A 95 -10.49 -16.57 4.74
CA GLU A 95 -9.06 -16.45 5.07
C GLU A 95 -8.21 -16.99 3.92
N ALA A 96 -8.52 -18.18 3.40
CA ALA A 96 -7.78 -18.77 2.30
C ALA A 96 -7.87 -17.93 1.01
N ALA A 97 -9.06 -17.41 0.67
CA ALA A 97 -9.26 -16.54 -0.49
C ALA A 97 -8.50 -15.21 -0.33
N GLY A 98 -8.61 -14.58 0.84
CA GLY A 98 -7.87 -13.37 1.17
C GLY A 98 -6.35 -13.58 1.05
N SER A 99 -5.83 -14.65 1.62
CA SER A 99 -4.41 -15.00 1.53
C SER A 99 -3.94 -15.23 0.09
N ALA A 100 -4.73 -15.90 -0.73
CA ALA A 100 -4.41 -16.15 -2.15
C ALA A 100 -4.40 -14.83 -2.95
N MET A 101 -5.40 -13.98 -2.74
CA MET A 101 -5.53 -12.68 -3.39
C MET A 101 -4.37 -11.76 -3.04
N TRP A 102 -4.12 -11.57 -1.75
CA TRP A 102 -3.02 -10.72 -1.27
C TRP A 102 -1.65 -11.29 -1.64
N GLY A 103 -1.50 -12.62 -1.66
CA GLY A 103 -0.30 -13.29 -2.13
C GLY A 103 0.01 -12.97 -3.59
N ALA A 104 -0.99 -12.97 -4.48
CA ALA A 104 -0.81 -12.60 -5.88
C ALA A 104 -0.40 -11.12 -6.05
N ILE A 105 -1.04 -10.21 -5.29
CA ILE A 105 -0.68 -8.79 -5.26
C ILE A 105 0.75 -8.63 -4.75
N TRP A 106 1.13 -9.31 -3.69
CA TRP A 106 2.48 -9.22 -3.11
C TRP A 106 3.58 -9.68 -4.07
N VAL A 107 3.33 -10.75 -4.82
CA VAL A 107 4.26 -11.21 -5.88
C VAL A 107 4.44 -10.14 -6.95
N MET A 108 3.36 -9.50 -7.37
CA MET A 108 3.40 -8.40 -8.33
C MET A 108 4.14 -7.18 -7.75
N ASP A 109 3.83 -6.77 -6.52
CA ASP A 109 4.47 -5.63 -5.85
C ASP A 109 5.99 -5.85 -5.70
N THR A 110 6.38 -7.07 -5.33
CA THR A 110 7.80 -7.45 -5.22
C THR A 110 8.52 -7.33 -6.56
N ALA A 111 7.90 -7.80 -7.65
CA ALA A 111 8.47 -7.69 -8.98
C ALA A 111 8.55 -6.21 -9.45
N ASN A 112 7.51 -5.42 -9.20
CA ASN A 112 7.50 -3.99 -9.50
C ASN A 112 8.60 -3.24 -8.75
N MET A 113 8.78 -3.56 -7.46
CA MET A 113 9.83 -2.93 -6.65
C MET A 113 11.24 -3.31 -7.14
N ALA A 114 11.46 -4.58 -7.49
CA ALA A 114 12.73 -5.01 -8.06
C ALA A 114 13.05 -4.26 -9.37
N ALA A 115 12.07 -4.13 -10.27
CA ALA A 115 12.23 -3.38 -11.51
C ALA A 115 12.47 -1.86 -11.27
N LEU A 116 11.82 -1.27 -10.27
CA LEU A 116 12.04 0.13 -9.89
C LEU A 116 13.46 0.35 -9.39
N LEU A 117 13.99 -0.57 -8.57
CA LEU A 117 15.35 -0.45 -8.01
C LEU A 117 16.44 -0.42 -9.10
N GLU A 118 16.23 -1.06 -10.25
CA GLU A 118 17.14 -1.02 -11.39
C GLU A 118 17.21 0.37 -12.07
N MET A 119 16.18 1.19 -11.87
CA MET A 119 16.03 2.50 -12.51
C MET A 119 16.31 3.68 -11.57
N VAL A 120 16.57 3.44 -10.27
CA VAL A 120 16.79 4.53 -9.30
C VAL A 120 17.93 5.41 -9.78
N PRO A 121 17.68 6.73 -10.03
CA PRO A 121 18.69 7.63 -10.53
C PRO A 121 19.73 7.98 -9.44
N PRO A 122 20.87 8.57 -9.82
CA PRO A 122 21.92 8.97 -8.85
C PRO A 122 21.43 9.92 -7.76
N GLU A 123 20.39 10.72 -8.04
CA GLU A 123 19.74 11.62 -7.09
C GLU A 123 18.95 10.88 -6.01
N GLY A 124 18.73 9.57 -6.18
CA GLY A 124 18.05 8.70 -5.23
C GLY A 124 16.53 8.69 -5.34
N TRP A 125 15.92 9.58 -6.16
CA TRP A 125 14.47 9.65 -6.35
C TRP A 125 14.09 10.13 -7.76
N PHE A 126 12.89 9.75 -8.20
CA PHE A 126 12.33 10.08 -9.51
C PHE A 126 11.60 11.43 -9.46
N LEU A 127 12.29 12.51 -9.80
CA LEU A 127 11.77 13.88 -9.74
C LEU A 127 10.66 14.11 -10.77
N LYS A 128 9.56 14.78 -10.37
CA LYS A 128 8.45 15.14 -11.29
C LYS A 128 8.93 16.03 -12.44
N SER A 129 9.85 16.94 -12.18
CA SER A 129 10.44 17.82 -13.19
C SER A 129 11.21 17.07 -14.28
N VAL A 130 11.73 15.88 -13.97
CA VAL A 130 12.54 15.05 -14.90
C VAL A 130 11.68 13.96 -15.55
N TYR A 131 10.94 13.22 -14.75
CA TYR A 131 10.19 12.02 -15.19
C TYR A 131 8.74 12.32 -15.56
N GLY A 132 8.21 13.48 -15.19
CA GLY A 132 6.79 13.81 -15.29
C GLY A 132 5.98 13.26 -14.10
N GLU A 133 4.79 13.83 -13.92
CA GLU A 133 3.96 13.57 -12.73
C GLU A 133 3.50 12.11 -12.63
N GLU A 134 3.09 11.51 -13.76
CA GLU A 134 2.59 10.13 -13.78
C GLU A 134 3.69 9.12 -13.38
N ALA A 135 4.88 9.25 -13.95
CA ALA A 135 6.00 8.37 -13.66
C ALA A 135 6.52 8.55 -12.22
N ALA A 136 6.65 9.79 -11.74
CA ALA A 136 7.05 10.06 -10.35
C ALA A 136 6.02 9.53 -9.35
N ARG A 137 4.72 9.68 -9.65
CA ARG A 137 3.65 9.08 -8.85
C ARG A 137 3.69 7.55 -8.87
N ALA A 138 3.97 6.95 -10.02
CA ALA A 138 4.12 5.49 -10.13
C ALA A 138 5.25 4.99 -9.23
N ALA A 139 6.41 5.64 -9.25
CA ALA A 139 7.52 5.32 -8.36
C ALA A 139 7.12 5.41 -6.89
N PHE A 140 6.40 6.48 -6.50
CA PHE A 140 5.89 6.65 -5.15
C PHE A 140 4.97 5.50 -4.73
N LEU A 141 3.98 5.13 -5.55
CA LEU A 141 3.02 4.08 -5.24
C LEU A 141 3.69 2.71 -5.10
N ILE A 142 4.66 2.39 -5.97
CA ILE A 142 5.42 1.15 -5.89
C ILE A 142 6.19 1.06 -4.57
N VAL A 143 6.87 2.13 -4.16
CA VAL A 143 7.56 2.17 -2.86
C VAL A 143 6.56 2.09 -1.70
N GLN A 144 5.41 2.78 -1.80
CA GLN A 144 4.35 2.73 -0.80
C GLN A 144 3.81 1.30 -0.59
N HIS A 145 3.71 0.50 -1.64
CA HIS A 145 3.22 -0.87 -1.60
C HIS A 145 4.30 -1.92 -1.32
N SER A 146 5.54 -1.49 -1.14
CA SER A 146 6.66 -2.34 -0.77
C SER A 146 6.76 -2.55 0.76
N GLY A 147 7.86 -3.06 1.26
CA GLY A 147 8.06 -3.34 2.68
C GLY A 147 8.87 -2.28 3.43
N LEU A 148 8.97 -2.47 4.74
CA LEU A 148 9.65 -1.59 5.69
C LEU A 148 11.09 -1.24 5.29
N GLU A 149 11.84 -2.17 4.69
CA GLU A 149 13.19 -1.94 4.20
C GLU A 149 13.24 -0.78 3.20
N HIS A 150 12.34 -0.81 2.21
CA HIS A 150 12.26 0.23 1.19
C HIS A 150 11.73 1.56 1.75
N TRP A 151 10.77 1.54 2.67
CA TRP A 151 10.32 2.76 3.33
C TRP A 151 11.45 3.44 4.11
N ARG A 152 12.27 2.67 4.87
CA ARG A 152 13.45 3.19 5.55
C ARG A 152 14.47 3.83 4.61
N ARG A 153 14.61 3.27 3.42
CA ARG A 153 15.52 3.78 2.40
C ARG A 153 15.03 5.08 1.77
N PHE A 154 13.75 5.13 1.38
CA PHE A 154 13.26 6.19 0.53
C PHE A 154 12.60 7.36 1.29
N VAL A 155 11.88 7.13 2.38
CA VAL A 155 11.17 8.20 3.11
C VAL A 155 12.08 9.37 3.48
N PRO A 156 13.31 9.17 3.99
CA PRO A 156 14.20 10.30 4.30
C PRO A 156 14.63 11.12 3.07
N LEU A 157 14.58 10.53 1.87
CA LEU A 157 14.93 11.23 0.63
C LEU A 157 13.77 12.09 0.12
N LEU A 158 12.53 11.77 0.52
CA LEU A 158 11.33 12.49 0.06
C LEU A 158 11.11 13.81 0.80
N GLU A 159 11.50 13.90 2.07
CA GLU A 159 11.23 15.06 2.92
C GLU A 159 11.68 16.39 2.29
N PRO A 160 12.94 16.56 1.86
CA PRO A 160 13.40 17.81 1.25
C PRO A 160 12.73 18.09 -0.10
N LEU A 161 12.19 17.09 -0.77
CA LEU A 161 11.56 17.21 -2.08
C LEU A 161 10.11 17.74 -2.00
N VAL A 162 9.48 17.69 -0.83
CA VAL A 162 8.17 18.30 -0.61
C VAL A 162 8.25 19.81 -0.77
N ALA A 163 9.25 20.47 -0.18
CA ALA A 163 9.43 21.92 -0.24
C ALA A 163 9.65 22.44 -1.67
N THR A 164 10.19 21.61 -2.55
CA THR A 164 10.42 21.94 -3.97
C THR A 164 9.26 21.53 -4.87
N GLY A 165 8.23 20.90 -4.32
CA GLY A 165 7.07 20.42 -5.07
C GLY A 165 7.33 19.15 -5.91
N GLU A 166 8.51 18.54 -5.79
CA GLU A 166 8.86 17.29 -6.48
C GLU A 166 8.13 16.07 -5.90
N VAL A 167 7.70 16.15 -4.64
CA VAL A 167 6.87 15.16 -3.95
C VAL A 167 5.65 15.84 -3.37
N ASP A 168 4.49 15.20 -3.47
CA ASP A 168 3.26 15.67 -2.85
C ASP A 168 3.34 15.53 -1.32
N GLY A 169 3.02 16.61 -0.59
CA GLY A 169 3.13 16.63 0.87
C GLY A 169 2.23 15.61 1.55
N GLY A 170 1.01 15.42 1.05
CA GLY A 170 0.08 14.42 1.59
C GLY A 170 0.56 13.00 1.37
N GLN A 171 1.18 12.71 0.22
CA GLN A 171 1.81 11.43 -0.05
C GLN A 171 2.99 11.18 0.90
N TYR A 172 3.87 12.17 1.07
CA TYR A 172 4.98 12.09 2.01
C TYR A 172 4.48 11.80 3.43
N ALA A 173 3.51 12.58 3.92
CA ALA A 173 2.93 12.43 5.26
C ALA A 173 2.39 10.99 5.48
N LEU A 174 1.70 10.44 4.49
CA LEU A 174 1.19 9.07 4.53
C LEU A 174 2.31 8.03 4.68
N MET A 175 3.38 8.16 3.91
CA MET A 175 4.50 7.23 3.97
C MET A 175 5.34 7.39 5.24
N TYR A 176 5.52 8.64 5.70
CA TYR A 176 6.21 8.93 6.95
C TYR A 176 5.51 8.23 8.12
N ASP A 177 4.22 8.47 8.29
CA ASP A 177 3.44 7.86 9.36
C ASP A 177 3.43 6.34 9.28
N ARG A 178 3.31 5.77 8.08
CA ARG A 178 3.39 4.33 7.87
C ARG A 178 4.74 3.76 8.30
N LEU A 179 5.83 4.44 7.98
CA LEU A 179 7.16 4.07 8.44
C LEU A 179 7.25 4.11 9.97
N GLN A 180 6.77 5.18 10.61
CA GLN A 180 6.80 5.34 12.06
C GLN A 180 5.99 4.24 12.75
N THR A 181 4.72 4.08 12.39
CA THR A 181 3.84 3.08 13.01
C THR A 181 4.33 1.65 12.81
N SER A 182 4.94 1.35 11.66
CA SER A 182 5.55 0.03 11.40
C SER A 182 6.77 -0.27 12.26
N GLN A 183 7.35 0.74 12.89
CA GLN A 183 8.46 0.64 13.84
C GLN A 183 7.98 0.72 15.30
N GLY A 184 6.66 0.80 15.53
CA GLY A 184 6.08 1.00 16.86
C GLY A 184 6.30 2.41 17.40
N LEU A 185 6.56 3.38 16.53
CA LEU A 185 6.75 4.78 16.89
C LEU A 185 5.46 5.59 16.64
N PRO A 186 5.26 6.70 17.38
CA PRO A 186 4.14 7.60 17.15
C PRO A 186 4.18 8.19 15.74
N GLN A 187 3.00 8.39 15.15
CA GLN A 187 2.83 9.08 13.88
C GLN A 187 2.73 10.59 14.06
N ARG A 188 3.16 11.35 13.06
CA ARG A 188 3.14 12.82 13.10
C ARG A 188 1.86 13.42 12.54
N TYR A 189 1.38 12.86 11.43
CA TYR A 189 0.29 13.45 10.64
C TYR A 189 -1.07 12.79 10.88
N GLY A 190 -1.14 11.73 11.70
CA GLY A 190 -2.38 11.03 11.99
C GLY A 190 -3.03 10.38 10.77
N SER A 191 -2.22 9.85 9.85
CA SER A 191 -2.70 9.26 8.60
C SER A 191 -2.94 7.74 8.68
N GLN A 192 -2.50 7.09 9.76
CA GLN A 192 -2.62 5.64 9.94
C GLN A 192 -3.64 5.31 11.04
N MET A 193 -4.50 4.34 10.72
CA MET A 193 -5.50 3.80 11.65
C MET A 193 -5.15 2.34 11.97
N THR A 194 -5.56 1.89 13.14
CA THR A 194 -5.45 0.49 13.56
C THR A 194 -6.79 -0.02 14.09
N CYS A 195 -6.94 -1.35 14.14
CA CYS A 195 -8.09 -1.98 14.75
C CYS A 195 -7.84 -2.20 16.24
N ARG A 196 -8.76 -1.73 17.08
CA ARG A 196 -8.79 -2.02 18.52
C ARG A 196 -10.23 -2.21 18.96
N ASP A 197 -10.52 -3.37 19.55
CA ASP A 197 -11.87 -3.74 20.00
C ASP A 197 -12.92 -3.59 18.87
N SER A 198 -12.58 -4.11 17.68
CA SER A 198 -13.39 -4.03 16.45
C SER A 198 -13.73 -2.59 16.01
N ARG A 199 -12.91 -1.62 16.38
CA ARG A 199 -13.06 -0.21 15.98
C ARG A 199 -11.79 0.33 15.35
N TRP A 200 -11.96 1.16 14.34
CA TRP A 200 -10.88 1.92 13.75
C TRP A 200 -10.48 3.06 14.70
N VAL A 201 -9.24 3.04 15.16
CA VAL A 201 -8.66 4.08 16.02
C VAL A 201 -7.34 4.56 15.43
N LEU A 202 -6.94 5.79 15.76
CA LEU A 202 -5.62 6.29 15.38
C LEU A 202 -4.52 5.51 16.11
N PHE A 203 -3.41 5.27 15.42
CA PHE A 203 -2.16 5.01 16.12
C PHE A 203 -1.79 6.21 16.99
N GLU A 204 -0.88 6.02 17.96
CA GLU A 204 -0.39 7.10 18.83
C GLU A 204 0.17 8.25 17.99
N LEU A 205 -0.19 9.50 18.38
CA LEU A 205 0.31 10.72 17.75
C LEU A 205 1.57 11.21 18.45
N GLU A 206 2.51 11.75 17.69
CA GLU A 206 3.73 12.41 18.20
C GLU A 206 3.38 13.61 19.10
N ASP A 207 2.40 14.42 18.66
CA ASP A 207 1.87 15.57 19.40
C ASP A 207 0.44 15.89 18.90
N GLN A 208 -0.52 15.71 19.79
CA GLN A 208 -1.92 15.93 19.47
C GLN A 208 -2.27 17.41 19.25
N ASP A 209 -1.57 18.33 19.90
CA ASP A 209 -1.86 19.75 19.78
C ASP A 209 -1.28 20.35 18.49
N ARG A 210 -0.26 19.71 17.91
CA ARG A 210 0.44 20.18 16.71
C ARG A 210 0.05 19.45 15.42
N VAL A 211 -0.70 18.37 15.51
CA VAL A 211 -1.00 17.51 14.35
C VAL A 211 -1.65 18.29 13.20
N ASP A 212 -2.58 19.19 13.48
CA ASP A 212 -3.26 19.97 12.44
C ASP A 212 -2.38 21.06 11.81
N GLU A 213 -1.40 21.60 12.55
CA GLU A 213 -0.34 22.45 11.99
C GLU A 213 0.48 21.67 10.96
N TRP A 214 1.02 20.53 11.33
CA TRP A 214 1.80 19.67 10.42
C TRP A 214 1.00 19.17 9.22
N ARG A 215 -0.27 18.85 9.43
CA ARG A 215 -1.17 18.45 8.34
C ARG A 215 -1.36 19.57 7.32
N THR A 216 -1.53 20.80 7.82
CA THR A 216 -1.66 21.98 6.96
C THR A 216 -0.43 22.23 6.12
N GLU A 217 0.78 22.09 6.69
CA GLU A 217 2.05 22.18 5.97
C GLU A 217 2.17 21.16 4.83
N MET A 218 1.57 19.99 5.00
CA MET A 218 1.53 18.91 4.00
C MET A 218 0.34 19.00 3.04
N GLY A 219 -0.46 20.07 3.12
CA GLY A 219 -1.67 20.23 2.29
C GLY A 219 -2.81 19.28 2.66
N LEU A 220 -2.79 18.72 3.87
CA LEU A 220 -3.85 17.85 4.40
C LEU A 220 -4.91 18.66 5.13
N GLY A 221 -6.17 18.20 5.06
CA GLY A 221 -7.26 18.75 5.88
C GLY A 221 -7.15 18.37 7.36
N PRO A 222 -8.00 18.96 8.24
CA PRO A 222 -8.00 18.70 9.67
C PRO A 222 -8.06 17.20 10.00
N LEU A 223 -7.41 16.81 11.11
CA LEU A 223 -7.40 15.41 11.57
C LEU A 223 -8.81 14.91 11.87
N ALA A 224 -9.65 15.75 12.47
CA ALA A 224 -11.03 15.39 12.80
C ALA A 224 -11.85 14.98 11.57
N ASP A 225 -11.67 15.69 10.44
CA ASP A 225 -12.34 15.37 9.17
C ASP A 225 -11.82 14.04 8.58
N TYR A 226 -10.55 13.75 8.78
CA TYR A 226 -9.97 12.48 8.37
C TYR A 226 -10.53 11.30 9.19
N VAL A 227 -10.53 11.42 10.51
CA VAL A 227 -11.05 10.40 11.44
C VAL A 227 -12.53 10.15 11.22
N ALA A 228 -13.32 11.20 10.95
CA ALA A 228 -14.75 11.09 10.69
C ALA A 228 -15.09 10.13 9.52
N ARG A 229 -14.19 9.95 8.56
CA ARG A 229 -14.38 9.00 7.44
C ARG A 229 -14.40 7.53 7.87
N PHE A 230 -13.92 7.25 9.07
CA PHE A 230 -13.88 5.88 9.63
C PHE A 230 -15.06 5.61 10.57
N ALA A 231 -15.87 6.64 10.91
CA ALA A 231 -17.01 6.48 11.81
C ALA A 231 -18.08 5.51 11.26
N ASP A 232 -18.26 5.51 9.92
CA ASP A 232 -19.25 4.69 9.22
C ASP A 232 -18.62 3.45 8.54
N GLN A 233 -17.34 3.17 8.81
CA GLN A 233 -16.71 1.96 8.28
C GLN A 233 -17.19 0.72 9.04
N PRO A 234 -17.30 -0.43 8.37
CA PRO A 234 -17.58 -1.69 9.04
C PRO A 234 -16.59 -1.95 10.18
N PRO A 235 -17.01 -2.67 11.24
CA PRO A 235 -16.09 -3.11 12.26
C PRO A 235 -14.86 -3.78 11.66
N CYS A 236 -13.70 -3.48 12.18
CA CYS A 236 -12.45 -4.12 11.77
C CYS A 236 -12.22 -5.40 12.57
N ASP A 237 -11.50 -6.38 12.00
CA ASP A 237 -11.12 -7.65 12.60
C ASP A 237 -9.66 -7.62 13.09
#